data_6241f60f77f074bd1eef869991136076
#
_entry.id   6241f60f77f074bd1eef869991136076
#
_cell.length_a   1.000
_cell.length_b   1.000
_cell.length_c   1.000
_cell.angle_alpha   90.00
_cell.angle_beta   90.00
_cell.angle_gamma   90.00
#
_symmetry.space_group_name_H-M   'P 1'
#
loop_
_entity.id
_entity.type
_entity.pdbx_description
1 polymer ?
#
loop_
_entity_poly.entity_id
_entity_poly.type
_entity_poly.pdbx_seq_one_letter_code
_entity_poly.pdbx_strand_id
1 'polypeptide(L)'
;TPDFLILSKGLTGGYLPLSVVLTSNEIYAKFYCDYNEHKAFLHSHSYTGNALACAAANATLDIFENDDVIEKNRVLAKYMGEKLQKFLALANVESIRQTGMVCAISLKNYDSKLRIGLKVYQYGLKRGVLLRPLGNVIYFMPAYVITNAEIDVMMDTAFEAIKELPVI
;
A
#
# COMPACT_ATOMS: atom_id res chain seq x y z
N THR A 1 12.60 -18.30 2.91
CA THR A 1 11.51 -18.13 3.90
C THR A 1 12.07 -17.32 5.04
N PRO A 2 11.41 -16.25 5.51
CA PRO A 2 11.87 -15.48 6.66
C PRO A 2 11.67 -16.25 7.97
N ASP A 3 12.43 -15.95 9.00
CA ASP A 3 12.22 -16.51 10.34
C ASP A 3 10.95 -15.98 10.99
N PHE A 4 10.60 -14.73 10.70
CA PHE A 4 9.38 -14.07 11.15
C PHE A 4 8.66 -13.38 9.98
N LEU A 5 7.34 -13.60 9.86
CA LEU A 5 6.48 -12.87 8.95
C LEU A 5 5.42 -12.12 9.77
N ILE A 6 5.43 -10.79 9.66
CA ILE A 6 4.51 -9.91 10.39
C ILE A 6 3.46 -9.39 9.42
N LEU A 7 2.19 -9.67 9.70
CA LEU A 7 1.05 -9.23 8.90
C LEU A 7 0.11 -8.36 9.74
N SER A 8 -0.44 -7.33 9.12
CA SER A 8 -1.42 -6.42 9.74
C SER A 8 -2.21 -5.65 8.69
N LYS A 9 -2.94 -4.61 9.08
CA LYS A 9 -3.69 -3.68 8.18
C LYS A 9 -4.64 -4.40 7.24
N GLY A 10 -4.23 -4.67 6.00
CA GLY A 10 -5.02 -5.39 5.00
C GLY A 10 -5.47 -6.79 5.41
N LEU A 11 -4.86 -7.38 6.44
CA LEU A 11 -5.24 -8.70 6.95
C LEU A 11 -6.73 -8.80 7.32
N THR A 12 -7.34 -7.70 7.78
CA THR A 12 -8.77 -7.63 8.11
C THR A 12 -9.57 -6.81 7.10
N GLY A 13 -9.04 -6.55 5.91
CA GLY A 13 -9.66 -5.64 4.94
C GLY A 13 -9.80 -4.20 5.45
N GLY A 14 -9.11 -3.83 6.52
CA GLY A 14 -9.19 -2.51 7.15
C GLY A 14 -10.36 -2.32 8.13
N TYR A 15 -11.16 -3.35 8.39
CA TYR A 15 -12.34 -3.26 9.27
C TYR A 15 -11.98 -3.22 10.75
N LEU A 16 -10.99 -4.03 11.18
CA LEU A 16 -10.62 -4.14 12.59
C LEU A 16 -9.08 -4.18 12.74
N PRO A 17 -8.54 -3.62 13.83
CA PRO A 17 -7.12 -3.71 14.11
C PRO A 17 -6.75 -5.16 14.50
N LEU A 18 -5.85 -5.74 13.74
CA LEU A 18 -5.25 -7.05 14.01
C LEU A 18 -3.83 -7.08 13.45
N SER A 19 -2.94 -7.71 14.17
CA SER A 19 -1.64 -8.12 13.65
C SER A 19 -1.34 -9.55 14.07
N VAL A 20 -0.61 -10.26 13.23
CA VAL A 20 -0.12 -11.61 13.51
C VAL A 20 1.37 -11.69 13.22
N VAL A 21 2.05 -12.51 13.98
CA VAL A 21 3.46 -12.88 13.75
C VAL A 21 3.49 -14.38 13.49
N LEU A 22 3.92 -14.75 12.30
CA LEU A 22 4.15 -16.15 11.92
C LEU A 22 5.63 -16.43 12.10
N THR A 23 5.95 -17.61 12.64
CA THR A 23 7.34 -18.06 12.84
C THR A 23 7.43 -19.56 12.67
N SER A 24 8.65 -20.11 12.67
CA SER A 24 8.88 -21.54 12.56
C SER A 24 8.60 -22.28 13.86
N ASN A 25 8.28 -23.59 13.74
CA ASN A 25 8.14 -24.46 14.91
C ASN A 25 9.43 -24.54 15.74
N GLU A 26 10.60 -24.40 15.10
CA GLU A 26 11.89 -24.40 15.80
C GLU A 26 12.01 -23.20 16.75
N ILE A 27 11.60 -22.01 16.30
CA ILE A 27 11.62 -20.80 17.14
C ILE A 27 10.54 -20.91 18.23
N TYR A 28 9.31 -21.33 17.87
CA TYR A 28 8.23 -21.54 18.83
C TYR A 28 8.61 -22.52 19.95
N ALA A 29 9.26 -23.62 19.62
CA ALA A 29 9.69 -24.65 20.59
C ALA A 29 10.66 -24.13 21.65
N LYS A 30 11.36 -23.01 21.42
CA LYS A 30 12.24 -22.39 22.43
C LYS A 30 11.45 -21.78 23.60
N PHE A 31 10.18 -21.48 23.40
CA PHE A 31 9.29 -20.87 24.39
C PHE A 31 8.22 -21.84 24.89
N TYR A 32 8.00 -22.97 24.20
CA TYR A 32 7.06 -23.99 24.57
C TYR A 32 7.70 -24.97 25.56
N CYS A 33 7.38 -24.83 26.84
CA CYS A 33 8.00 -25.57 27.92
C CYS A 33 7.01 -25.81 29.06
N ASP A 34 7.40 -26.67 30.00
CA ASP A 34 6.65 -26.83 31.23
C ASP A 34 6.66 -25.54 32.06
N TYR A 35 5.58 -25.28 32.79
CA TYR A 35 5.40 -24.02 33.53
C TYR A 35 6.57 -23.68 34.47
N ASN A 36 7.15 -24.68 35.13
CA ASN A 36 8.26 -24.52 36.05
C ASN A 36 9.61 -24.15 35.42
N GLU A 37 9.71 -24.22 34.08
CA GLU A 37 10.91 -23.79 33.37
C GLU A 37 10.97 -22.27 33.14
N HIS A 38 9.85 -21.58 33.27
CA HIS A 38 9.71 -20.12 33.15
C HIS A 38 10.28 -19.52 31.83
N LYS A 39 10.15 -20.26 30.71
CA LYS A 39 10.65 -19.83 29.38
C LYS A 39 9.54 -19.26 28.48
N ALA A 40 8.28 -19.30 28.93
CA ALA A 40 7.17 -18.84 28.12
C ALA A 40 7.31 -17.35 27.71
N PHE A 41 7.04 -17.05 26.45
CA PHE A 41 6.99 -15.68 25.95
C PHE A 41 5.66 -15.01 26.32
N LEU A 42 5.66 -14.30 27.45
CA LEU A 42 4.47 -13.69 28.04
C LEU A 42 4.20 -12.29 27.45
N HIS A 43 3.99 -12.22 26.14
CA HIS A 43 3.67 -10.97 25.43
C HIS A 43 2.24 -11.02 24.89
N SER A 44 1.35 -10.28 25.53
CA SER A 44 -0.06 -10.21 25.14
C SER A 44 -0.70 -8.91 25.58
N HIS A 45 -1.92 -8.65 25.13
CA HIS A 45 -2.81 -7.59 25.60
C HIS A 45 -4.26 -8.08 25.62
N SER A 46 -5.17 -7.28 26.21
CA SER A 46 -6.57 -7.66 26.44
C SER A 46 -7.32 -8.09 25.16
N TYR A 47 -6.92 -7.59 24.00
CA TYR A 47 -7.55 -7.89 22.70
C TYR A 47 -6.83 -8.98 21.89
N THR A 48 -5.84 -9.65 22.48
CA THR A 48 -5.17 -10.77 21.82
C THR A 48 -6.19 -11.88 21.52
N GLY A 49 -6.23 -12.34 20.27
CA GLY A 49 -7.19 -13.34 19.81
C GLY A 49 -8.64 -12.83 19.71
N ASN A 50 -8.86 -11.52 19.53
CA ASN A 50 -10.19 -10.95 19.37
C ASN A 50 -10.96 -11.68 18.26
N ALA A 51 -12.07 -12.34 18.63
CA ALA A 51 -12.82 -13.20 17.73
C ALA A 51 -13.42 -12.46 16.52
N LEU A 52 -13.85 -11.20 16.69
CA LEU A 52 -14.36 -10.37 15.58
C LEU A 52 -13.27 -10.03 14.59
N ALA A 53 -12.09 -9.67 15.09
CA ALA A 53 -10.94 -9.38 14.22
C ALA A 53 -10.44 -10.62 13.49
N CYS A 54 -10.43 -11.77 14.15
CA CYS A 54 -10.09 -13.05 13.53
C CYS A 54 -11.12 -13.45 12.46
N ALA A 55 -12.42 -13.26 12.71
CA ALA A 55 -13.46 -13.49 11.72
C ALA A 55 -13.31 -12.59 10.48
N ALA A 56 -13.03 -11.29 10.69
CA ALA A 56 -12.75 -10.36 9.59
C ALA A 56 -11.51 -10.76 8.78
N ALA A 57 -10.46 -11.26 9.45
CA ALA A 57 -9.26 -11.75 8.77
C ALA A 57 -9.56 -13.00 7.92
N ASN A 58 -10.29 -13.96 8.46
CA ASN A 58 -10.68 -15.16 7.72
C ASN A 58 -11.54 -14.79 6.50
N ALA A 59 -12.55 -13.93 6.67
CA ALA A 59 -13.37 -13.46 5.55
C ALA A 59 -12.53 -12.73 4.46
N THR A 60 -11.50 -11.98 4.86
CA THR A 60 -10.58 -11.36 3.92
C THR A 60 -9.78 -12.40 3.13
N LEU A 61 -9.27 -13.44 3.80
CA LEU A 61 -8.55 -14.53 3.15
C LEU A 61 -9.46 -15.30 2.19
N ASP A 62 -10.72 -15.58 2.59
CA ASP A 62 -11.72 -16.22 1.74
C ASP A 62 -11.98 -15.41 0.46
N ILE A 63 -12.05 -14.08 0.54
CA ILE A 63 -12.19 -13.20 -0.64
C ILE A 63 -10.95 -13.32 -1.55
N PHE A 64 -9.75 -13.32 -0.97
CA PHE A 64 -8.52 -13.47 -1.77
C PHE A 64 -8.48 -14.80 -2.53
N GLU A 65 -8.95 -15.89 -1.90
CA GLU A 65 -8.98 -17.23 -2.49
C GLU A 65 -10.11 -17.37 -3.52
N ASN A 66 -11.35 -16.98 -3.16
CA ASN A 66 -12.52 -17.23 -3.98
C ASN A 66 -12.64 -16.28 -5.17
N ASP A 67 -12.18 -15.03 -5.03
CA ASP A 67 -12.31 -13.99 -6.06
C ASP A 67 -11.07 -13.82 -6.94
N ASP A 68 -10.04 -14.66 -6.75
CA ASP A 68 -8.79 -14.62 -7.50
C ASP A 68 -8.14 -13.22 -7.51
N VAL A 69 -8.17 -12.57 -6.34
CA VAL A 69 -7.79 -11.16 -6.17
C VAL A 69 -6.36 -10.88 -6.63
N ILE A 70 -5.43 -11.79 -6.34
CA ILE A 70 -4.01 -11.61 -6.69
C ILE A 70 -3.83 -11.53 -8.21
N GLU A 71 -4.48 -12.43 -8.96
CA GLU A 71 -4.33 -12.49 -10.41
C GLU A 71 -5.02 -11.31 -11.08
N LYS A 72 -6.23 -10.95 -10.64
CA LYS A 72 -6.92 -9.74 -11.09
C LYS A 72 -6.06 -8.49 -10.88
N ASN A 73 -5.41 -8.38 -9.73
CA ASN A 73 -4.54 -7.23 -9.44
C ASN A 73 -3.23 -7.24 -10.22
N ARG A 74 -2.72 -8.40 -10.66
CA ARG A 74 -1.59 -8.44 -11.60
C ARG A 74 -1.93 -7.79 -12.93
N VAL A 75 -3.15 -8.04 -13.44
CA VAL A 75 -3.64 -7.40 -14.68
C VAL A 75 -3.77 -5.88 -14.51
N LEU A 76 -4.37 -5.43 -13.40
CA LEU A 76 -4.50 -4.00 -13.09
C LEU A 76 -3.13 -3.34 -12.89
N ALA A 77 -2.20 -4.00 -12.21
CA ALA A 77 -0.85 -3.50 -12.03
C ALA A 77 -0.11 -3.31 -13.36
N LYS A 78 -0.25 -4.26 -14.29
CA LYS A 78 0.30 -4.11 -15.64
C LYS A 78 -0.28 -2.90 -16.35
N TYR A 79 -1.61 -2.74 -16.32
CA TYR A 79 -2.29 -1.58 -16.91
C TYR A 79 -1.79 -0.26 -16.30
N MET A 80 -1.68 -0.17 -14.96
CA MET A 80 -1.12 0.99 -14.28
C MET A 80 0.33 1.28 -14.72
N GLY A 81 1.16 0.23 -14.87
CA GLY A 81 2.53 0.36 -15.32
C GLY A 81 2.65 0.94 -16.73
N GLU A 82 1.78 0.51 -17.64
CA GLU A 82 1.71 1.06 -19.00
C GLU A 82 1.34 2.55 -18.97
N LYS A 83 0.33 2.94 -18.19
CA LYS A 83 -0.08 4.34 -18.01
C LYS A 83 0.99 5.19 -17.31
N LEU A 84 1.78 4.60 -16.42
CA LEU A 84 2.83 5.30 -15.70
C LEU A 84 3.95 5.80 -16.63
N GLN A 85 4.21 5.11 -17.75
CA GLN A 85 5.30 5.46 -18.67
C GLN A 85 5.19 6.88 -19.24
N LYS A 86 3.98 7.39 -19.46
CA LYS A 86 3.77 8.75 -20.01
C LYS A 86 4.42 9.84 -19.15
N PHE A 87 4.56 9.62 -17.84
CA PHE A 87 5.14 10.61 -16.94
C PHE A 87 6.61 10.90 -17.20
N LEU A 88 7.35 9.98 -17.80
CA LEU A 88 8.75 10.19 -18.17
C LEU A 88 8.94 11.26 -19.25
N ALA A 89 7.88 11.62 -19.98
CA ALA A 89 7.92 12.70 -20.95
C ALA A 89 7.86 14.11 -20.29
N LEU A 90 7.52 14.19 -19.00
CA LEU A 90 7.44 15.47 -18.28
C LEU A 90 8.82 15.89 -17.78
N ALA A 91 9.23 17.12 -18.11
CA ALA A 91 10.51 17.68 -17.70
C ALA A 91 10.70 17.75 -16.18
N ASN A 92 9.60 17.75 -15.42
CA ASN A 92 9.56 17.82 -13.96
C ASN A 92 9.77 16.46 -13.26
N VAL A 93 9.71 15.36 -14.02
CA VAL A 93 9.82 14.00 -13.49
C VAL A 93 11.26 13.54 -13.57
N GLU A 94 11.78 13.00 -12.49
CA GLU A 94 13.11 12.40 -12.39
C GLU A 94 13.05 10.89 -12.67
N SER A 95 12.11 10.21 -12.05
CA SER A 95 11.98 8.76 -12.18
C SER A 95 10.57 8.27 -11.84
N ILE A 96 10.26 7.06 -12.30
CA ILE A 96 9.06 6.31 -11.94
C ILE A 96 9.43 4.95 -11.35
N ARG A 97 8.61 4.43 -10.45
CA ARG A 97 8.81 3.12 -9.83
C ARG A 97 7.46 2.44 -9.66
N GLN A 98 7.47 1.11 -9.69
CA GLN A 98 6.27 0.32 -9.46
C GLN A 98 6.61 -0.98 -8.74
N THR A 99 5.73 -1.36 -7.80
CA THR A 99 5.68 -2.69 -7.19
C THR A 99 4.22 -3.08 -7.03
N GLY A 100 3.75 -4.05 -7.83
CA GLY A 100 2.34 -4.43 -7.87
C GLY A 100 1.45 -3.22 -8.15
N MET A 101 0.43 -3.01 -7.30
CA MET A 101 -0.51 -1.89 -7.39
C MET A 101 0.02 -0.56 -6.82
N VAL A 102 1.26 -0.51 -6.36
CA VAL A 102 1.88 0.72 -5.85
C VAL A 102 2.78 1.32 -6.91
N CYS A 103 2.45 2.53 -7.37
CA CYS A 103 3.27 3.30 -8.30
C CYS A 103 3.75 4.59 -7.65
N ALA A 104 4.95 5.02 -7.98
CA ALA A 104 5.51 6.27 -7.47
C ALA A 104 6.20 7.05 -8.60
N ILE A 105 6.01 8.36 -8.59
CA ILE A 105 6.63 9.33 -9.49
C ILE A 105 7.50 10.23 -8.63
N SER A 106 8.80 10.16 -8.80
CA SER A 106 9.73 11.09 -8.17
C SER A 106 9.85 12.33 -9.05
N LEU A 107 9.50 13.47 -8.50
CA LEU A 107 9.72 14.76 -9.14
C LEU A 107 11.18 15.19 -8.93
N LYS A 108 11.67 16.06 -9.79
CA LYS A 108 12.99 16.70 -9.63
C LYS A 108 13.09 17.38 -8.27
N ASN A 109 14.30 17.73 -7.86
CA ASN A 109 14.60 18.24 -6.52
C ASN A 109 14.11 19.69 -6.32
N TYR A 110 12.80 19.85 -6.14
CA TYR A 110 12.21 21.12 -5.73
C TYR A 110 12.52 21.44 -4.27
N ASP A 111 12.76 22.71 -3.97
CA ASP A 111 12.87 23.20 -2.59
C ASP A 111 11.58 22.81 -1.81
N SER A 112 11.74 22.23 -0.65
CA SER A 112 10.64 21.81 0.22
C SER A 112 9.68 22.94 0.60
N LYS A 113 10.18 24.19 0.66
CA LYS A 113 9.38 25.40 0.92
C LYS A 113 8.31 25.63 -0.15
N LEU A 114 8.53 25.17 -1.37
CA LEU A 114 7.56 25.28 -2.48
C LEU A 114 6.35 24.37 -2.31
N ARG A 115 6.45 23.36 -1.44
CA ARG A 115 5.39 22.39 -1.13
C ARG A 115 4.72 21.84 -2.40
N ILE A 116 5.51 21.43 -3.36
CA ILE A 116 5.04 20.99 -4.70
C ILE A 116 4.04 19.84 -4.57
N GLY A 117 4.31 18.87 -3.71
CA GLY A 117 3.35 17.79 -3.46
C GLY A 117 1.97 18.31 -3.02
N LEU A 118 1.91 19.35 -2.16
CA LEU A 118 0.63 19.93 -1.76
C LEU A 118 -0.11 20.57 -2.94
N LYS A 119 0.59 21.17 -3.90
CA LYS A 119 -0.03 21.73 -5.10
C LYS A 119 -0.67 20.63 -5.95
N VAL A 120 0.04 19.51 -6.15
CA VAL A 120 -0.49 18.33 -6.86
C VAL A 120 -1.70 17.75 -6.13
N TYR A 121 -1.64 17.62 -4.80
CA TYR A 121 -2.77 17.18 -4.00
C TYR A 121 -4.01 18.10 -4.16
N GLN A 122 -3.82 19.43 -4.04
CA GLN A 122 -4.90 20.41 -4.19
C GLN A 122 -5.50 20.41 -5.60
N TYR A 123 -4.67 20.19 -6.62
CA TYR A 123 -5.13 20.06 -8.00
C TYR A 123 -6.04 18.84 -8.17
N GLY A 124 -5.62 17.70 -7.60
CA GLY A 124 -6.41 16.47 -7.61
C GLY A 124 -7.74 16.63 -6.89
N LEU A 125 -7.74 17.22 -5.69
CA LEU A 125 -8.97 17.43 -4.92
C LEU A 125 -10.04 18.21 -5.69
N LYS A 126 -9.64 19.25 -6.40
CA LYS A 126 -10.56 20.06 -7.23
C LYS A 126 -11.21 19.24 -8.37
N ARG A 127 -10.67 18.07 -8.68
CA ARG A 127 -11.13 17.15 -9.72
C ARG A 127 -11.68 15.83 -9.18
N GLY A 128 -11.93 15.78 -7.86
CA GLY A 128 -12.47 14.58 -7.21
C GLY A 128 -11.45 13.45 -7.03
N VAL A 129 -10.16 13.71 -7.17
CA VAL A 129 -9.10 12.71 -7.05
C VAL A 129 -8.21 12.99 -5.85
N LEU A 130 -8.14 12.05 -4.92
CA LEU A 130 -7.28 12.12 -3.75
C LEU A 130 -5.87 11.61 -4.11
N LEU A 131 -5.02 12.50 -4.59
CA LEU A 131 -3.60 12.21 -4.83
C LEU A 131 -2.81 12.30 -3.52
N ARG A 132 -1.81 11.43 -3.36
CA ARG A 132 -1.01 11.37 -2.13
C ARG A 132 0.45 11.75 -2.40
N PRO A 133 0.89 12.92 -1.95
CA PRO A 133 2.29 13.32 -2.02
C PRO A 133 3.06 12.91 -0.76
N LEU A 134 4.34 12.62 -0.93
CA LEU A 134 5.32 12.53 0.13
C LEU A 134 6.56 13.34 -0.29
N GLY A 135 6.62 14.61 0.15
CA GLY A 135 7.62 15.56 -0.35
C GLY A 135 7.49 15.76 -1.86
N ASN A 136 8.56 15.45 -2.60
CA ASN A 136 8.60 15.49 -4.06
C ASN A 136 8.22 14.16 -4.73
N VAL A 137 7.63 13.24 -4.00
CA VAL A 137 7.15 11.97 -4.56
C VAL A 137 5.63 11.95 -4.58
N ILE A 138 5.04 11.73 -5.73
CA ILE A 138 3.61 11.46 -5.89
C ILE A 138 3.44 9.95 -6.04
N TYR A 139 2.62 9.33 -5.20
CA TYR A 139 2.40 7.90 -5.28
C TYR A 139 0.93 7.53 -5.36
N PHE A 140 0.67 6.40 -5.97
CA PHE A 140 -0.64 5.78 -6.12
C PHE A 140 -0.64 4.45 -5.38
N MET A 141 -1.66 4.24 -4.59
CA MET A 141 -1.93 2.99 -3.89
C MET A 141 -3.45 2.82 -3.81
N PRO A 142 -4.11 2.54 -4.95
CA PRO A 142 -5.55 2.41 -5.00
C PRO A 142 -6.03 1.12 -4.33
N ALA A 143 -7.33 1.07 -3.99
CA ALA A 143 -7.97 -0.16 -3.58
C ALA A 143 -7.94 -1.20 -4.71
N TYR A 144 -7.92 -2.50 -4.37
CA TYR A 144 -7.84 -3.60 -5.34
C TYR A 144 -9.07 -3.74 -6.24
N VAL A 145 -10.16 -3.07 -5.90
CA VAL A 145 -11.39 -3.03 -6.69
C VAL A 145 -11.46 -1.87 -7.70
N ILE A 146 -10.37 -1.10 -7.84
CA ILE A 146 -10.30 0.01 -8.80
C ILE A 146 -10.49 -0.50 -10.23
N THR A 147 -11.23 0.25 -11.04
CA THR A 147 -11.43 -0.04 -12.46
C THR A 147 -10.37 0.64 -13.34
N ASN A 148 -10.22 0.16 -14.59
CA ASN A 148 -9.33 0.81 -15.56
C ASN A 148 -9.73 2.28 -15.81
N ALA A 149 -11.03 2.59 -15.86
CA ALA A 149 -11.51 3.95 -16.04
C ALA A 149 -11.13 4.87 -14.87
N GLU A 150 -11.20 4.37 -13.64
CA GLU A 150 -10.78 5.12 -12.46
C GLU A 150 -9.24 5.28 -12.42
N ILE A 151 -8.49 4.27 -12.87
CA ILE A 151 -7.03 4.38 -13.04
C ILE A 151 -6.71 5.49 -14.05
N ASP A 152 -7.44 5.56 -15.17
CA ASP A 152 -7.24 6.61 -16.18
C ASP A 152 -7.51 7.99 -15.58
N VAL A 153 -8.63 8.18 -14.89
CA VAL A 153 -8.96 9.45 -14.24
C VAL A 153 -7.87 9.86 -13.23
N MET A 154 -7.42 8.92 -12.41
CA MET A 154 -6.38 9.15 -11.42
C MET A 154 -5.04 9.54 -12.06
N MET A 155 -4.61 8.79 -13.09
CA MET A 155 -3.33 9.00 -13.77
C MET A 155 -3.34 10.27 -14.63
N ASP A 156 -4.45 10.56 -15.33
CA ASP A 156 -4.57 11.76 -16.16
C ASP A 156 -4.61 13.02 -15.29
N THR A 157 -5.34 12.99 -14.18
CA THR A 157 -5.37 14.09 -13.22
C THR A 157 -3.99 14.38 -12.64
N ALA A 158 -3.23 13.34 -12.28
CA ALA A 158 -1.88 13.51 -11.78
C ALA A 158 -0.91 14.02 -12.86
N PHE A 159 -1.06 13.54 -14.09
CA PHE A 159 -0.25 13.99 -15.23
C PHE A 159 -0.41 15.50 -15.48
N GLU A 160 -1.65 15.97 -15.58
CA GLU A 160 -1.91 17.40 -15.78
C GLU A 160 -1.45 18.22 -14.58
N ALA A 161 -1.64 17.73 -13.34
CA ALA A 161 -1.15 18.43 -12.16
C ALA A 161 0.38 18.61 -12.16
N ILE A 162 1.13 17.58 -12.57
CA ILE A 162 2.59 17.64 -12.63
C ILE A 162 3.06 18.51 -13.80
N LYS A 163 2.38 18.46 -14.95
CA LYS A 163 2.67 19.26 -16.13
C LYS A 163 2.57 20.78 -15.86
N GLU A 164 1.63 21.20 -14.99
CA GLU A 164 1.45 22.60 -14.60
C GLU A 164 2.51 23.11 -13.60
N LEU A 165 3.36 22.22 -13.06
CA LEU A 165 4.41 22.64 -12.15
C LEU A 165 5.50 23.42 -12.89
N PRO A 166 6.18 24.39 -12.22
CA PRO A 166 7.29 25.08 -12.81
C PRO A 166 8.41 24.10 -13.14
N VAL A 167 9.01 24.25 -14.32
CA VAL A 167 10.20 23.48 -14.71
C VAL A 167 11.42 24.11 -14.06
N ILE A 168 12.28 23.30 -13.42
CA ILE A 168 13.54 23.69 -12.78
C ILE A 168 14.73 23.05 -13.48
#